data_48031c698427754ce41c941a8ed09588
#
_entry.id   48031c698427754ce41c941a8ed09588
#
_cell.length_a   1.000
_cell.length_b   1.000
_cell.length_c   1.000
_cell.angle_alpha   90.00
_cell.angle_beta   90.00
_cell.angle_gamma   90.00
#
_symmetry.space_group_name_H-M   'P 1'
#
loop_
_entity.id
_entity.type
_entity.pdbx_description
1 polymer ?
#
loop_
_entity_poly.entity_id
_entity_poly.type
_entity_poly.pdbx_seq_one_letter_code
_entity_poly.pdbx_strand_id
1 'polypeptide(L)'
;MERNLKTIYNEYLLRKNDHHVAVRYRDKSWYHSSSAGLCARKHFYSSVKQVEGTPVNDTTQRIFRLGNLVHEDIQDALTWYAQENGLPLLIEKEIYLEDLNVRGYIDLALLDVDGNNHVLYDIKTCNEWK
;
A
#
# COMPACT_ATOMS: atom_id res chain seq x y z
N MET A 1 -1.78 33.39 16.38
CA MET A 1 -1.99 32.14 15.61
C MET A 1 -1.77 30.97 16.58
N GLU A 2 -2.86 30.30 16.94
CA GLU A 2 -2.80 29.17 17.87
C GLU A 2 -2.16 27.99 17.14
N ARG A 3 -0.99 27.58 17.57
CA ARG A 3 -0.25 26.44 16.97
C ARG A 3 -0.81 25.12 17.54
N ASN A 4 -1.94 24.67 17.03
CA ASN A 4 -2.55 23.41 17.43
C ASN A 4 -1.82 22.23 16.74
N LEU A 5 -1.20 21.36 17.55
CA LEU A 5 -0.46 20.20 17.06
C LEU A 5 -1.29 19.29 16.15
N LYS A 6 -2.58 19.10 16.47
CA LYS A 6 -3.50 18.28 15.66
C LYS A 6 -3.65 18.84 14.25
N THR A 7 -3.83 20.16 14.13
CA THR A 7 -3.95 20.84 12.83
C THR A 7 -2.66 20.70 12.03
N ILE A 8 -1.51 20.98 12.65
CA ILE A 8 -0.19 20.84 12.02
C ILE A 8 0.03 19.42 11.49
N TYR A 9 -0.30 18.41 12.31
CA TYR A 9 -0.12 17.00 11.93
C TYR A 9 -1.05 16.58 10.80
N ASN A 10 -2.31 17.04 10.80
CA ASN A 10 -3.25 16.76 9.71
C ASN A 10 -2.78 17.38 8.38
N GLU A 11 -2.30 18.62 8.39
CA GLU A 11 -1.73 19.28 7.20
C GLU A 11 -0.49 18.53 6.66
N TYR A 12 0.38 18.07 7.56
CA TYR A 12 1.53 17.24 7.20
C TYR A 12 1.10 15.94 6.52
N LEU A 13 0.10 15.24 7.07
CA LEU A 13 -0.42 13.98 6.51
C LEU A 13 -1.04 14.18 5.13
N LEU A 14 -1.81 15.25 4.92
CA LEU A 14 -2.36 15.60 3.62
C LEU A 14 -1.24 15.69 2.56
N ARG A 15 -0.22 16.48 2.82
CA ARG A 15 0.92 16.64 1.88
C ARG A 15 1.64 15.32 1.61
N LYS A 16 1.85 14.51 2.64
CA LYS A 16 2.52 13.20 2.50
C LYS A 16 1.69 12.21 1.69
N ASN A 17 0.38 12.17 1.94
CA ASN A 17 -0.53 11.27 1.25
C ASN A 17 -0.75 11.69 -0.22
N ASP A 18 -0.84 12.98 -0.53
CA ASP A 18 -0.96 13.48 -1.90
C ASP A 18 0.22 13.03 -2.75
N HIS A 19 1.43 13.01 -2.19
CA HIS A 19 2.61 12.53 -2.90
C HIS A 19 2.52 11.02 -3.20
N HIS A 20 2.08 10.21 -2.24
CA HIS A 20 1.90 8.77 -2.44
C HIS A 20 0.79 8.44 -3.44
N VAL A 21 -0.34 9.12 -3.35
CA VAL A 21 -1.48 8.95 -4.28
C VAL A 21 -1.07 9.34 -5.70
N ALA A 22 -0.37 10.45 -5.86
CA ALA A 22 0.07 10.92 -7.18
C ALA A 22 1.01 9.94 -7.89
N VAL A 23 1.83 9.19 -7.14
CA VAL A 23 2.77 8.20 -7.70
C VAL A 23 2.08 6.88 -8.04
N ARG A 24 1.23 6.36 -7.12
CA ARG A 24 0.58 5.04 -7.28
C ARG A 24 -0.59 5.01 -8.28
N TYR A 25 -1.30 6.10 -8.48
CA TYR A 25 -2.58 6.10 -9.22
C TYR A 25 -2.56 6.90 -10.53
N ARG A 26 -1.39 7.22 -11.06
CA ARG A 26 -1.28 7.93 -12.35
C ARG A 26 -1.83 7.14 -13.53
N ASP A 27 -1.72 5.82 -13.49
CA ASP A 27 -2.23 4.96 -14.55
C ASP A 27 -3.51 4.25 -14.10
N LYS A 28 -4.65 4.80 -14.52
CA LYS A 28 -5.99 4.25 -14.24
C LYS A 28 -6.40 3.15 -15.22
N SER A 29 -5.53 2.75 -16.14
CA SER A 29 -5.82 1.72 -17.15
C SER A 29 -5.83 0.31 -16.58
N TRP A 30 -5.22 0.09 -15.42
CA TRP A 30 -5.12 -1.19 -14.75
C TRP A 30 -6.12 -1.35 -13.59
N TYR A 31 -6.69 -2.55 -13.48
CA TYR A 31 -7.44 -2.93 -12.28
C TYR A 31 -6.47 -3.27 -11.15
N HIS A 32 -6.76 -2.83 -9.94
CA HIS A 32 -5.93 -3.12 -8.77
C HIS A 32 -6.36 -4.42 -8.10
N SER A 33 -5.43 -5.34 -7.84
CA SER A 33 -5.70 -6.62 -7.17
C SER A 33 -6.35 -6.44 -5.79
N SER A 34 -5.97 -5.40 -5.05
CA SER A 34 -6.57 -5.04 -3.75
C SER A 34 -8.05 -4.63 -3.83
N SER A 35 -8.54 -4.38 -5.04
CA SER A 35 -9.94 -4.06 -5.30
C SER A 35 -10.74 -5.25 -5.78
N ALA A 36 -10.12 -6.42 -5.95
CA ALA A 36 -10.80 -7.63 -6.38
C ALA A 36 -11.91 -8.01 -5.38
N GLY A 37 -13.07 -8.37 -5.89
CA GLY A 37 -14.23 -8.69 -5.06
C GLY A 37 -15.03 -7.49 -4.52
N LEU A 38 -14.56 -6.26 -4.75
CA LEU A 38 -15.34 -5.07 -4.45
C LEU A 38 -16.45 -4.83 -5.48
N CYS A 39 -17.34 -3.88 -5.19
CA CYS A 39 -18.47 -3.54 -6.05
C CYS A 39 -18.04 -3.19 -7.48
N ALA A 40 -18.50 -3.96 -8.47
CA ALA A 40 -18.20 -3.75 -9.89
C ALA A 40 -18.56 -2.33 -10.38
N ARG A 41 -19.65 -1.75 -9.85
CA ARG A 41 -20.04 -0.38 -10.15
C ARG A 41 -18.99 0.64 -9.69
N LYS A 42 -18.37 0.42 -8.53
CA LYS A 42 -17.27 1.27 -8.05
C LYS A 42 -16.08 1.21 -9.00
N HIS A 43 -15.72 0.01 -9.47
CA HIS A 43 -14.67 -0.18 -10.46
C HIS A 43 -14.96 0.56 -11.77
N PHE A 44 -16.18 0.42 -12.28
CA PHE A 44 -16.59 1.10 -13.50
C PHE A 44 -16.43 2.62 -13.38
N TYR A 45 -16.91 3.23 -12.31
CA TYR A 45 -16.79 4.67 -12.14
C TYR A 45 -15.36 5.14 -11.91
N SER A 46 -14.53 4.38 -11.20
CA SER A 46 -13.13 4.76 -10.96
C SER A 46 -12.24 4.55 -12.20
N SER A 47 -12.39 3.44 -12.92
CA SER A 47 -11.49 3.09 -14.02
C SER A 47 -11.97 3.60 -15.38
N VAL A 48 -13.26 3.44 -15.69
CA VAL A 48 -13.82 3.83 -17.00
C VAL A 48 -14.25 5.28 -17.04
N LYS A 49 -14.98 5.73 -16.03
CA LYS A 49 -15.49 7.13 -15.95
C LYS A 49 -14.50 8.07 -15.27
N GLN A 50 -13.47 7.54 -14.64
CA GLN A 50 -12.44 8.31 -13.94
C GLN A 50 -13.00 9.32 -12.94
N VAL A 51 -14.09 8.97 -12.27
CA VAL A 51 -14.71 9.82 -11.25
C VAL A 51 -13.81 9.82 -10.02
N GLU A 52 -13.52 11.00 -9.51
CA GLU A 52 -12.77 11.16 -8.27
C GLU A 52 -13.59 10.66 -7.07
N GLY A 53 -12.91 9.94 -6.16
CA GLY A 53 -13.52 9.50 -4.91
C GLY A 53 -13.71 10.64 -3.91
N THR A 54 -14.52 10.40 -2.89
CA THR A 54 -14.65 11.35 -1.77
C THR A 54 -13.31 11.49 -1.03
N PRO A 55 -12.88 12.71 -0.71
CA PRO A 55 -11.66 12.92 0.07
C PRO A 55 -11.69 12.15 1.40
N VAL A 56 -10.55 11.59 1.76
CA VAL A 56 -10.40 10.83 3.00
C VAL A 56 -10.35 11.80 4.18
N ASN A 57 -11.14 11.54 5.23
CA ASN A 57 -11.14 12.37 6.43
C ASN A 57 -9.86 12.18 7.27
N ASP A 58 -9.57 13.15 8.14
CA ASP A 58 -8.37 13.19 8.97
C ASP A 58 -8.15 11.94 9.83
N THR A 59 -9.21 11.34 10.35
CA THR A 59 -9.12 10.13 11.17
C THR A 59 -8.65 8.94 10.34
N THR A 60 -9.23 8.76 9.16
CA THR A 60 -8.84 7.70 8.24
C THR A 60 -7.40 7.89 7.74
N GLN A 61 -6.98 9.12 7.50
CA GLN A 61 -5.59 9.43 7.13
C GLN A 61 -4.59 9.01 8.21
N ARG A 62 -4.93 9.25 9.48
CA ARG A 62 -4.09 8.81 10.62
C ARG A 62 -4.02 7.28 10.73
N ILE A 63 -5.13 6.58 10.48
CA ILE A 63 -5.16 5.11 10.45
C ILE A 63 -4.27 4.59 9.32
N PHE A 64 -4.35 5.17 8.13
CA PHE A 64 -3.48 4.79 7.02
C PHE A 64 -2.00 5.04 7.33
N ARG A 65 -1.69 6.17 7.99
CA ARG A 65 -0.30 6.44 8.40
C ARG A 65 0.20 5.41 9.40
N LEU A 66 -0.62 5.01 10.37
CA LEU A 66 -0.26 3.95 11.32
C LEU A 66 0.03 2.63 10.58
N GLY A 67 -0.83 2.25 9.62
CA GLY A 67 -0.59 1.08 8.77
C GLY A 67 0.75 1.16 8.03
N ASN A 68 1.05 2.30 7.41
CA ASN A 68 2.31 2.50 6.70
C ASN A 68 3.53 2.41 7.63
N LEU A 69 3.45 2.93 8.86
CA LEU A 69 4.54 2.82 9.83
C LEU A 69 4.81 1.37 10.22
N VAL A 70 3.76 0.57 10.42
CA VAL A 70 3.90 -0.87 10.70
C VAL A 70 4.53 -1.60 9.53
N HIS A 71 4.13 -1.29 8.28
CA HIS A 71 4.75 -1.85 7.09
C HIS A 71 6.24 -1.49 7.01
N GLU A 72 6.58 -0.21 7.17
CA GLU A 72 7.96 0.29 7.16
C GLU A 72 8.82 -0.47 8.19
N ASP A 73 8.35 -0.61 9.43
CA ASP A 73 9.08 -1.28 10.52
C ASP A 73 9.31 -2.78 10.25
N ILE A 74 8.30 -3.48 9.74
CA ILE A 74 8.43 -4.90 9.38
C ILE A 74 9.34 -5.08 8.16
N GLN A 75 9.27 -4.19 7.18
CA GLN A 75 10.15 -4.20 6.02
C GLN A 75 11.62 -4.00 6.43
N ASP A 76 11.88 -3.09 7.35
CA ASP A 76 13.22 -2.85 7.90
C ASP A 76 13.75 -4.07 8.65
N ALA A 77 12.92 -4.72 9.48
CA ALA A 77 13.29 -5.93 10.21
C ALA A 77 13.64 -7.10 9.27
N LEU A 78 12.83 -7.32 8.21
CA LEU A 78 13.10 -8.36 7.23
C LEU A 78 14.29 -8.02 6.33
N THR A 79 14.53 -6.76 6.05
CA THR A 79 15.72 -6.31 5.32
C THR A 79 16.99 -6.63 6.10
N TRP A 80 17.00 -6.31 7.39
CA TRP A 80 18.11 -6.67 8.27
C TRP A 80 18.33 -8.18 8.30
N TYR A 81 17.26 -8.99 8.50
CA TYR A 81 17.35 -10.45 8.52
C TYR A 81 17.88 -11.03 7.20
N ALA A 82 17.38 -10.53 6.07
CA ALA A 82 17.79 -10.99 4.75
C ALA A 82 19.28 -10.68 4.47
N GLN A 83 19.75 -9.50 4.87
CA GLN A 83 21.15 -9.11 4.75
C GLN A 83 22.08 -9.98 5.59
N GLU A 84 21.73 -10.24 6.86
CA GLU A 84 22.53 -11.10 7.75
C GLU A 84 22.63 -12.56 7.25
N ASN A 85 21.61 -13.03 6.54
CA ASN A 85 21.57 -14.42 6.05
C ASN A 85 21.89 -14.57 4.55
N GLY A 86 22.20 -13.48 3.86
CA GLY A 86 22.50 -13.50 2.43
C GLY A 86 21.32 -13.92 1.56
N LEU A 87 20.08 -13.61 1.98
CA LEU A 87 18.85 -14.00 1.29
C LEU A 87 18.34 -12.86 0.40
N PRO A 88 17.88 -13.16 -0.83
CA PRO A 88 17.21 -12.17 -1.64
C PRO A 88 15.84 -11.79 -1.06
N LEU A 89 15.55 -10.49 -1.03
CA LEU A 89 14.31 -9.93 -0.51
C LEU A 89 13.67 -9.02 -1.58
N LEU A 90 12.37 -9.18 -1.79
CA LEU A 90 11.57 -8.26 -2.59
C LEU A 90 10.65 -7.46 -1.66
N ILE A 91 10.65 -6.15 -1.81
CA ILE A 91 9.81 -5.23 -1.03
C ILE A 91 8.92 -4.44 -1.99
N GLU A 92 7.63 -4.37 -1.71
CA GLU A 92 6.62 -3.67 -2.50
C GLU A 92 6.76 -3.94 -4.02
N LYS A 93 7.03 -5.19 -4.36
CA LYS A 93 7.24 -5.57 -5.76
C LYS A 93 5.93 -5.48 -6.54
N GLU A 94 5.95 -4.65 -7.56
CA GLU A 94 4.83 -4.52 -8.48
C GLU A 94 4.74 -5.73 -9.42
N ILE A 95 3.53 -6.25 -9.58
CA ILE A 95 3.21 -7.40 -10.43
C ILE A 95 2.09 -7.03 -11.38
N TYR A 96 2.22 -7.46 -12.63
CA TYR A 96 1.24 -7.29 -13.69
C TYR A 96 0.74 -8.64 -14.16
N LEU A 97 -0.57 -8.79 -14.25
CA LEU A 97 -1.25 -9.87 -14.95
C LEU A 97 -1.85 -9.27 -16.22
N GLU A 98 -1.07 -9.25 -17.29
CA GLU A 98 -1.40 -8.55 -18.53
C GLU A 98 -2.68 -9.09 -19.16
N ASP A 99 -2.86 -10.41 -19.19
CA ASP A 99 -4.04 -11.08 -19.76
C ASP A 99 -5.36 -10.64 -19.07
N LEU A 100 -5.28 -10.25 -17.81
CA LEU A 100 -6.43 -9.81 -17.00
C LEU A 100 -6.49 -8.29 -16.82
N ASN A 101 -5.50 -7.57 -17.32
CA ASN A 101 -5.33 -6.13 -17.07
C ASN A 101 -5.34 -5.79 -15.58
N VAL A 102 -4.67 -6.62 -14.76
CA VAL A 102 -4.61 -6.46 -13.30
C VAL A 102 -3.19 -6.14 -12.86
N ARG A 103 -3.09 -5.17 -11.97
CA ARG A 103 -1.86 -4.76 -11.29
C ARG A 103 -1.99 -4.97 -9.79
N GLY A 104 -0.93 -5.45 -9.16
CA GLY A 104 -0.85 -5.64 -7.72
C GLY A 104 0.54 -5.41 -7.18
N TYR A 105 0.64 -5.41 -5.86
CA TYR A 105 1.90 -5.30 -5.15
C TYR A 105 2.02 -6.45 -4.16
N ILE A 106 3.19 -7.07 -4.11
CA ILE A 106 3.56 -7.99 -3.02
C ILE A 106 4.21 -7.13 -1.95
N ASP A 107 3.71 -7.20 -0.71
CA ASP A 107 4.28 -6.42 0.39
C ASP A 107 5.74 -6.85 0.63
N LEU A 108 5.97 -8.15 0.79
CA LEU A 108 7.28 -8.74 1.01
C LEU A 108 7.38 -10.15 0.42
N ALA A 109 8.52 -10.49 -0.16
CA ALA A 109 8.86 -11.85 -0.54
C ALA A 109 10.31 -12.15 -0.15
N LEU A 110 10.51 -13.14 0.69
CA LEU A 110 11.83 -13.67 1.04
C LEU A 110 12.10 -14.93 0.23
N LEU A 111 13.21 -14.94 -0.50
CA LEU A 111 13.61 -16.06 -1.31
C LEU A 111 14.74 -16.84 -0.63
N ASP A 112 14.84 -18.13 -0.88
CA ASP A 112 16.04 -18.87 -0.49
C ASP A 112 17.21 -18.63 -1.46
N VAL A 113 18.39 -19.08 -1.08
CA VAL A 113 19.63 -18.87 -1.86
C VAL A 113 19.54 -19.49 -3.25
N ASP A 114 18.81 -20.59 -3.37
CA ASP A 114 18.65 -21.35 -4.62
C ASP A 114 17.51 -20.79 -5.50
N GLY A 115 16.71 -19.85 -4.99
CA GLY A 115 15.58 -19.23 -5.69
C GLY A 115 14.39 -20.17 -5.94
N ASN A 116 14.43 -21.39 -5.39
CA ASN A 116 13.39 -22.41 -5.62
C ASN A 116 12.23 -22.30 -4.64
N ASN A 117 12.49 -21.79 -3.44
CA ASN A 117 11.47 -21.56 -2.43
C ASN A 117 11.38 -20.06 -2.13
N HIS A 118 10.18 -19.63 -1.86
CA HIS A 118 9.90 -18.26 -1.47
C HIS A 118 8.75 -18.21 -0.47
N VAL A 119 8.86 -17.28 0.45
CA VAL A 119 7.80 -16.99 1.41
C VAL A 119 7.25 -15.61 1.12
N LEU A 120 5.95 -15.56 0.86
CA LEU A 120 5.23 -14.30 0.65
C LEU A 120 4.59 -13.86 1.97
N TYR A 121 4.78 -12.59 2.29
CA TYR A 121 4.16 -11.95 3.46
C TYR A 121 3.22 -10.85 3.00
N ASP A 122 2.00 -10.88 3.52
CA ASP A 122 1.01 -9.82 3.37
C ASP A 122 0.78 -9.20 4.76
N ILE A 123 1.12 -7.92 4.90
CA ILE A 123 1.09 -7.22 6.17
C ILE A 123 -0.27 -6.55 6.32
N LYS A 124 -1.03 -6.94 7.34
CA LYS A 124 -2.34 -6.35 7.65
C LYS A 124 -2.37 -5.81 9.06
N THR A 125 -2.77 -4.56 9.18
CA THR A 125 -3.13 -3.98 10.47
C THR A 125 -4.63 -4.13 10.68
N CYS A 126 -5.04 -4.69 11.79
CA CYS A 126 -6.45 -4.84 12.15
C CYS A 126 -6.69 -4.31 13.57
N ASN A 127 -7.91 -3.86 13.81
CA ASN A 127 -8.37 -3.59 15.17
C ASN A 127 -8.90 -4.89 15.78
N GLU A 128 -8.41 -5.27 16.95
CA GLU A 128 -8.88 -6.47 17.69
C GLU A 128 -10.34 -6.39 18.16
N TRP A 129 -10.99 -5.24 17.94
CA TRP A 129 -12.36 -5.01 18.38
C TRP A 129 -13.36 -5.31 17.25
N LYS A 130 -13.50 -6.58 16.90
CA LYS A 130 -14.67 -7.11 16.19
C LYS A 130 -15.08 -8.44 16.77
#